data_60007ee1d2a15bbeedebeb6c6f99f78a
#
_entry.id   60007ee1d2a15bbeedebeb6c6f99f78a
#
_cell.length_a   1.000
_cell.length_b   1.000
_cell.length_c   1.000
_cell.angle_alpha   90.00
_cell.angle_beta   90.00
_cell.angle_gamma   90.00
#
_symmetry.space_group_name_H-M   'P 1'
#
loop_
_entity.id
_entity.type
_entity.pdbx_description
1 polymer ?
#
loop_
_entity_poly.entity_id
_entity_poly.type
_entity_poly.pdbx_seq_one_letter_code
_entity_poly.pdbx_strand_id
1 'polypeptide(L)'
;IYVHNLAFEFAFIGRRFEWEKVFSIDTRKPIYARDGRGIEFRCSYLLSGYKLAKVAENLQTFKIRKLVGDLDYSKTRHSGSYISQKETRYLINDGRIVVAYIAEEIERNGNIARIPLTKTGYVRQACRRNCFTSSHREKSGNIYRARIKALTLTLDEYDLLKDAFAGGFVHCNPFYTNKN
;
A
#
# COMPACT_ATOMS: atom_id res chain seq x y z
N ILE A 1 -4.51 6.70 -10.08
CA ILE A 1 -5.58 5.81 -9.63
C ILE A 1 -5.17 5.20 -8.29
N TYR A 2 -6.05 5.27 -7.27
CA TYR A 2 -5.85 4.56 -6.01
C TYR A 2 -6.76 3.33 -5.97
N VAL A 3 -6.17 2.20 -5.56
CA VAL A 3 -6.84 0.91 -5.44
C VAL A 3 -6.63 0.37 -4.03
N HIS A 4 -7.70 -0.10 -3.40
CA HIS A 4 -7.56 -0.72 -2.08
C HIS A 4 -7.18 -2.19 -2.22
N ASN A 5 -5.97 -2.55 -1.75
CA ASN A 5 -5.35 -3.86 -1.99
C ASN A 5 -4.97 -4.10 -3.47
N LEU A 6 -4.11 -3.23 -4.00
CA LEU A 6 -3.62 -3.32 -5.38
C LEU A 6 -3.07 -4.71 -5.73
N ALA A 7 -2.46 -5.42 -4.77
CA ALA A 7 -1.94 -6.77 -4.98
C ALA A 7 -3.03 -7.76 -5.43
N PHE A 8 -4.23 -7.66 -4.87
CA PHE A 8 -5.36 -8.48 -5.27
C PHE A 8 -5.91 -8.06 -6.63
N GLU A 9 -6.17 -6.77 -6.81
CA GLU A 9 -6.73 -6.23 -8.05
C GLU A 9 -5.78 -6.41 -9.24
N PHE A 10 -4.47 -6.39 -9.00
CA PHE A 10 -3.47 -6.56 -10.05
C PHE A 10 -3.56 -7.93 -10.75
N ALA A 11 -4.07 -8.95 -10.06
CA ALA A 11 -4.33 -10.25 -10.68
C ALA A 11 -5.35 -10.16 -11.83
N PHE A 12 -6.29 -9.20 -11.76
CA PHE A 12 -7.32 -8.99 -12.78
C PHE A 12 -6.92 -7.95 -13.83
N ILE A 13 -6.24 -6.89 -13.41
CA ILE A 13 -5.88 -5.79 -14.32
C ILE A 13 -4.50 -5.96 -14.94
N GLY A 14 -3.63 -6.80 -14.38
CA GLY A 14 -2.23 -6.92 -14.80
C GLY A 14 -2.03 -7.24 -16.27
N ARG A 15 -2.98 -7.96 -16.90
CA ARG A 15 -2.94 -8.28 -18.33
C ARG A 15 -3.70 -7.29 -19.23
N ARG A 16 -4.31 -6.24 -18.63
CA ARG A 16 -5.17 -5.27 -19.34
C ARG A 16 -4.42 -4.01 -19.73
N PHE A 17 -3.22 -3.82 -19.21
CA PHE A 17 -2.39 -2.64 -19.43
C PHE A 17 -0.99 -3.06 -19.85
N GLU A 18 -0.37 -2.22 -20.68
CA GLU A 18 1.07 -2.28 -20.96
C GLU A 18 1.80 -1.51 -19.86
N TRP A 19 2.50 -2.24 -19.00
CA TRP A 19 3.15 -1.66 -17.83
C TRP A 19 4.56 -1.18 -18.18
N GLU A 20 4.80 0.11 -18.01
CA GLU A 20 6.15 0.70 -18.10
C GLU A 20 6.97 0.38 -16.84
N LYS A 21 6.32 0.43 -15.68
CA LYS A 21 6.98 0.20 -14.39
C LYS A 21 6.03 -0.47 -13.40
N VAL A 22 6.52 -1.55 -12.79
CA VAL A 22 5.85 -2.19 -11.66
C VAL A 22 6.84 -2.28 -10.51
N PHE A 23 6.51 -1.68 -9.38
CA PHE A 23 7.30 -1.76 -8.16
C PHE A 23 6.60 -2.64 -7.15
N SER A 24 7.19 -3.78 -6.86
CA SER A 24 6.65 -4.80 -5.97
C SER A 24 7.59 -5.06 -4.80
N ILE A 25 7.03 -5.37 -3.62
CA ILE A 25 7.80 -5.85 -2.46
C ILE A 25 8.16 -7.33 -2.67
N ASP A 26 7.27 -8.06 -3.33
CA ASP A 26 7.36 -9.50 -3.53
C ASP A 26 6.62 -9.86 -4.82
N THR A 27 6.79 -11.08 -5.31
CA THR A 27 6.08 -11.60 -6.49
C THR A 27 4.59 -11.37 -6.33
N ARG A 28 3.97 -10.72 -7.32
CA ARG A 28 2.53 -10.40 -7.36
C ARG A 28 2.02 -9.47 -6.23
N LYS A 29 2.89 -8.73 -5.56
CA LYS A 29 2.49 -7.74 -4.54
C LYS A 29 2.92 -6.32 -4.91
N PRO A 30 2.37 -5.73 -5.99
CA PRO A 30 2.72 -4.38 -6.38
C PRO A 30 2.25 -3.35 -5.34
N ILE A 31 3.14 -2.43 -5.02
CA ILE A 31 2.84 -1.21 -4.25
C ILE A 31 2.37 -0.12 -5.18
N TYR A 32 2.98 -0.10 -6.39
CA TYR A 32 2.84 0.94 -7.38
C TYR A 32 3.05 0.33 -8.77
N ALA A 33 2.24 0.77 -9.72
CA ALA A 33 2.42 0.44 -11.12
C ALA A 33 2.13 1.67 -11.99
N ARG A 34 2.85 1.82 -13.10
CA ARG A 34 2.61 2.86 -14.10
C ARG A 34 2.50 2.21 -15.48
N ASP A 35 1.45 2.58 -16.21
CA ASP A 35 1.29 2.12 -17.59
C ASP A 35 2.05 3.03 -18.58
N GLY A 36 2.17 2.58 -19.83
CA GLY A 36 2.87 3.30 -20.89
C GLY A 36 2.26 4.68 -21.25
N ARG A 37 1.04 4.98 -20.78
CA ARG A 37 0.37 6.28 -20.94
C ARG A 37 0.61 7.22 -19.77
N GLY A 38 1.39 6.78 -18.75
CA GLY A 38 1.70 7.54 -17.55
C GLY A 38 0.64 7.45 -16.45
N ILE A 39 -0.35 6.57 -16.57
CA ILE A 39 -1.35 6.38 -15.51
C ILE A 39 -0.74 5.58 -14.37
N GLU A 40 -0.74 6.17 -13.17
CA GLU A 40 -0.21 5.54 -11.97
C GLU A 40 -1.30 4.85 -11.16
N PHE A 41 -1.02 3.62 -10.75
CA PHE A 41 -1.84 2.83 -9.83
C PHE A 41 -1.10 2.73 -8.49
N ARG A 42 -1.75 3.13 -7.41
CA ARG A 42 -1.18 3.16 -6.04
C ARG A 42 -2.07 2.39 -5.07
N CYS A 43 -1.46 1.73 -4.10
CA CYS A 43 -2.18 0.93 -3.11
C CYS A 43 -2.61 1.75 -1.89
N SER A 44 -3.91 2.01 -1.73
CA SER A 44 -4.44 2.71 -0.56
C SER A 44 -4.44 1.86 0.72
N TYR A 45 -4.39 0.53 0.60
CA TYR A 45 -4.21 -0.36 1.75
C TYR A 45 -2.83 -0.17 2.40
N LEU A 46 -1.77 -0.14 1.60
CA LEU A 46 -0.40 0.09 2.10
C LEU A 46 -0.19 1.53 2.61
N LEU A 47 -0.94 2.48 2.05
CA LEU A 47 -0.94 3.87 2.50
C LEU A 47 -1.60 4.01 3.87
N SER A 48 -2.79 3.43 4.06
CA SER A 48 -3.54 3.50 5.31
C SER A 48 -3.00 2.55 6.38
N GLY A 49 -2.55 1.37 5.97
CA GLY A 49 -2.22 0.25 6.85
C GLY A 49 -3.45 -0.43 7.45
N TYR A 50 -4.67 -0.19 6.90
CA TYR A 50 -5.93 -0.70 7.45
C TYR A 50 -6.79 -1.35 6.39
N LYS A 51 -7.62 -2.32 6.80
CA LYS A 51 -8.71 -2.85 5.98
C LYS A 51 -9.72 -1.75 5.65
N LEU A 52 -10.45 -1.87 4.54
CA LEU A 52 -11.38 -0.85 4.06
C LEU A 52 -12.44 -0.43 5.08
N ALA A 53 -12.95 -1.38 5.87
CA ALA A 53 -13.89 -1.08 6.95
C ALA A 53 -13.29 -0.11 7.97
N LYS A 54 -12.02 -0.35 8.38
CA LYS A 54 -11.33 0.53 9.33
C LYS A 54 -10.98 1.88 8.72
N VAL A 55 -10.68 1.92 7.42
CA VAL A 55 -10.52 3.19 6.70
C VAL A 55 -11.81 3.99 6.77
N ALA A 56 -12.97 3.37 6.48
CA ALA A 56 -14.28 4.01 6.55
C ALA A 56 -14.60 4.57 7.94
N GLU A 57 -14.30 3.81 9.01
CA GLU A 57 -14.48 4.26 10.40
C GLU A 57 -13.60 5.47 10.75
N ASN A 58 -12.41 5.54 10.19
CA ASN A 58 -11.43 6.59 10.48
C ASN A 58 -11.63 7.87 9.67
N LEU A 59 -12.52 7.90 8.66
CA LEU A 59 -12.85 9.10 7.90
C LEU A 59 -13.37 10.21 8.83
N GLN A 60 -12.85 11.41 8.67
CA GLN A 60 -13.22 12.57 9.50
C GLN A 60 -14.22 13.48 8.79
N THR A 61 -13.92 13.84 7.56
CA THR A 61 -14.72 14.80 6.77
C THR A 61 -15.85 14.09 6.02
N PHE A 62 -15.54 12.99 5.34
CA PHE A 62 -16.49 12.28 4.49
C PHE A 62 -16.98 10.99 5.15
N LYS A 63 -17.96 11.08 6.04
CA LYS A 63 -18.48 9.94 6.79
C LYS A 63 -19.21 8.94 5.88
N ILE A 64 -18.54 7.87 5.49
CA ILE A 64 -19.10 6.79 4.66
C ILE A 64 -18.96 5.47 5.43
N ARG A 65 -20.08 4.76 5.63
CA ARG A 65 -20.05 3.44 6.25
C ARG A 65 -19.71 2.35 5.23
N LYS A 66 -18.89 1.39 5.61
CA LYS A 66 -18.70 0.16 4.84
C LYS A 66 -19.98 -0.67 4.91
N LEU A 67 -20.51 -1.05 3.76
CA LEU A 67 -21.62 -2.00 3.67
C LEU A 67 -21.09 -3.42 3.92
N VAL A 68 -21.91 -4.27 4.54
CA VAL A 68 -21.55 -5.64 4.92
C VAL A 68 -22.68 -6.59 4.51
N GLY A 69 -22.27 -7.77 3.97
CA GLY A 69 -23.24 -8.82 3.63
C GLY A 69 -24.02 -8.61 2.33
N ASP A 70 -23.66 -7.61 1.53
CA ASP A 70 -24.38 -7.27 0.30
C ASP A 70 -23.82 -7.95 -0.95
N LEU A 71 -22.68 -8.63 -0.83
CA LEU A 71 -22.05 -9.40 -1.91
C LEU A 71 -21.91 -10.86 -1.47
N ASP A 72 -22.53 -11.75 -2.23
CA ASP A 72 -22.38 -13.19 -2.04
C ASP A 72 -21.12 -13.69 -2.73
N TYR A 73 -20.08 -14.00 -1.94
CA TYR A 73 -18.78 -14.48 -2.42
C TYR A 73 -18.78 -15.97 -2.82
N SER A 74 -19.85 -16.71 -2.49
CA SER A 74 -19.96 -18.12 -2.90
C SER A 74 -20.32 -18.29 -4.38
N LYS A 75 -20.90 -17.23 -4.99
CA LYS A 75 -21.29 -17.24 -6.40
C LYS A 75 -20.09 -17.07 -7.32
N THR A 76 -19.89 -18.01 -8.22
CA THR A 76 -18.96 -17.83 -9.33
C THR A 76 -19.52 -16.80 -10.31
N ARG A 77 -18.73 -15.77 -10.63
CA ARG A 77 -19.09 -14.70 -11.56
C ARG A 77 -18.14 -14.67 -12.73
N HIS A 78 -18.67 -14.36 -13.90
CA HIS A 78 -17.94 -14.16 -15.14
C HIS A 78 -18.42 -12.88 -15.82
N SER A 79 -17.82 -12.48 -16.93
CA SER A 79 -18.11 -11.21 -17.62
C SER A 79 -19.57 -11.01 -18.02
N GLY A 80 -20.34 -12.09 -18.21
CA GLY A 80 -21.78 -12.05 -18.52
C GLY A 80 -22.70 -12.21 -17.31
N SER A 81 -22.15 -12.30 -16.09
CA SER A 81 -22.98 -12.47 -14.89
C SER A 81 -23.77 -11.20 -14.58
N TYR A 82 -25.06 -11.36 -14.30
CA TYR A 82 -25.89 -10.25 -13.82
C TYR A 82 -25.43 -9.77 -12.46
N ILE A 83 -25.27 -8.47 -12.30
CA ILE A 83 -24.98 -7.80 -11.04
C ILE A 83 -26.25 -7.07 -10.60
N SER A 84 -26.78 -7.43 -9.44
CA SER A 84 -27.98 -6.80 -8.88
C SER A 84 -27.70 -5.35 -8.47
N GLN A 85 -28.77 -4.55 -8.34
CA GLN A 85 -28.65 -3.18 -7.83
C GLN A 85 -28.03 -3.12 -6.42
N LYS A 86 -28.29 -4.13 -5.57
CA LYS A 86 -27.72 -4.24 -4.24
C LYS A 86 -26.18 -4.44 -4.32
N GLU A 87 -25.73 -5.36 -5.16
CA GLU A 87 -24.29 -5.61 -5.39
C GLU A 87 -23.62 -4.39 -6.02
N THR A 88 -24.26 -3.74 -7.00
CA THR A 88 -23.76 -2.51 -7.61
C THR A 88 -23.59 -1.41 -6.56
N ARG A 89 -24.57 -1.22 -5.67
CA ARG A 89 -24.50 -0.25 -4.57
C ARG A 89 -23.33 -0.57 -3.63
N TYR A 90 -23.13 -1.84 -3.31
CA TYR A 90 -22.01 -2.29 -2.50
C TYR A 90 -20.66 -1.93 -3.15
N LEU A 91 -20.46 -2.24 -4.44
CA LEU A 91 -19.23 -1.96 -5.17
C LEU A 91 -18.95 -0.45 -5.26
N ILE A 92 -19.99 0.34 -5.57
CA ILE A 92 -19.88 1.81 -5.62
C ILE A 92 -19.49 2.36 -4.24
N ASN A 93 -20.09 1.83 -3.17
CA ASN A 93 -19.81 2.29 -1.82
C ASN A 93 -18.33 2.03 -1.43
N ASP A 94 -17.77 0.89 -1.79
CA ASP A 94 -16.36 0.59 -1.55
C ASP A 94 -15.44 1.57 -2.30
N GLY A 95 -15.75 1.87 -3.55
CA GLY A 95 -15.04 2.89 -4.31
C GLY A 95 -15.13 4.28 -3.67
N ARG A 96 -16.31 4.67 -3.17
CA ARG A 96 -16.53 5.97 -2.49
C ARG A 96 -15.69 6.10 -1.22
N ILE A 97 -15.51 5.03 -0.44
CA ILE A 97 -14.64 5.05 0.73
C ILE A 97 -13.18 5.35 0.34
N VAL A 98 -12.69 4.74 -0.74
CA VAL A 98 -11.33 5.01 -1.23
C VAL A 98 -11.20 6.46 -1.70
N VAL A 99 -12.17 6.96 -2.46
CA VAL A 99 -12.19 8.37 -2.92
C VAL A 99 -12.20 9.34 -1.73
N ALA A 100 -13.07 9.10 -0.74
CA ALA A 100 -13.15 9.92 0.46
C ALA A 100 -11.83 9.94 1.24
N TYR A 101 -11.23 8.76 1.42
CA TYR A 101 -9.94 8.64 2.10
C TYR A 101 -8.83 9.41 1.37
N ILE A 102 -8.76 9.28 0.04
CA ILE A 102 -7.74 10.01 -0.74
C ILE A 102 -8.01 11.51 -0.77
N ALA A 103 -9.27 11.95 -0.75
CA ALA A 103 -9.61 13.36 -0.62
C ALA A 103 -9.09 13.94 0.71
N GLU A 104 -9.30 13.26 1.84
CA GLU A 104 -8.74 13.67 3.14
C GLU A 104 -7.19 13.66 3.13
N GLU A 105 -6.57 12.69 2.44
CA GLU A 105 -5.12 12.66 2.29
C GLU A 105 -4.60 13.83 1.42
N ILE A 106 -5.34 14.25 0.39
CA ILE A 106 -5.00 15.44 -0.40
C ILE A 106 -5.07 16.69 0.46
N GLU A 107 -6.13 16.86 1.26
CA GLU A 107 -6.27 17.99 2.19
C GLU A 107 -5.11 18.04 3.18
N ARG A 108 -4.75 16.88 3.78
CA ARG A 108 -3.64 16.76 4.73
C ARG A 108 -2.28 17.10 4.13
N ASN A 109 -2.03 16.69 2.88
CA ASN A 109 -0.73 16.85 2.22
C ASN A 109 -0.66 18.06 1.28
N GLY A 110 -1.80 18.73 1.04
CA GLY A 110 -1.94 19.87 0.14
C GLY A 110 -1.90 19.50 -1.35
N ASN A 111 -1.50 18.28 -1.72
CA ASN A 111 -1.42 17.83 -3.10
C ASN A 111 -1.34 16.31 -3.18
N ILE A 112 -2.00 15.70 -4.19
CA ILE A 112 -1.98 14.27 -4.44
C ILE A 112 -0.56 13.71 -4.70
N ALA A 113 0.31 14.50 -5.31
CA ALA A 113 1.70 14.10 -5.59
C ALA A 113 2.57 14.01 -4.32
N ARG A 114 2.16 14.64 -3.22
CA ARG A 114 2.88 14.61 -1.94
C ARG A 114 2.46 13.44 -1.05
N ILE A 115 1.39 12.72 -1.41
CA ILE A 115 0.95 11.54 -0.69
C ILE A 115 1.99 10.44 -0.88
N PRO A 116 2.57 9.87 0.19
CA PRO A 116 3.54 8.79 0.06
C PRO A 116 2.87 7.49 -0.42
N LEU A 117 3.66 6.54 -0.89
CA LEU A 117 3.15 5.24 -1.36
C LEU A 117 2.68 4.34 -0.21
N THR A 118 3.27 4.52 0.97
CA THR A 118 3.02 3.65 2.13
C THR A 118 2.93 4.46 3.41
N LYS A 119 2.32 3.88 4.45
CA LYS A 119 2.24 4.47 5.79
C LYS A 119 3.63 4.85 6.34
N THR A 120 4.63 4.00 6.14
CA THR A 120 6.02 4.27 6.56
C THR A 120 6.65 5.44 5.79
N GLY A 121 6.11 5.77 4.62
CA GLY A 121 6.53 6.95 3.85
C GLY A 121 6.31 8.26 4.61
N TYR A 122 5.27 8.35 5.43
CA TYR A 122 5.03 9.52 6.29
C TYR A 122 6.14 9.71 7.33
N VAL A 123 6.57 8.61 7.97
CA VAL A 123 7.68 8.63 8.93
C VAL A 123 8.95 9.13 8.24
N ARG A 124 9.25 8.59 7.06
CA ARG A 124 10.40 9.02 6.26
C ARG A 124 10.32 10.49 5.87
N GLN A 125 9.14 10.99 5.48
CA GLN A 125 8.94 12.41 5.17
C GLN A 125 9.15 13.28 6.42
N ALA A 126 8.64 12.88 7.59
CA ALA A 126 8.83 13.59 8.85
C ALA A 126 10.30 13.64 9.26
N CYS A 127 11.00 12.50 9.22
CA CYS A 127 12.43 12.43 9.50
C CYS A 127 13.24 13.35 8.57
N ARG A 128 12.97 13.28 7.26
CA ARG A 128 13.65 14.16 6.29
C ARG A 128 13.38 15.63 6.56
N ARG A 129 12.13 15.98 6.86
CA ARG A 129 11.75 17.38 7.17
C ARG A 129 12.51 17.87 8.40
N ASN A 130 12.54 17.09 9.47
CA ASN A 130 13.23 17.46 10.70
C ASN A 130 14.75 17.56 10.51
N CYS A 131 15.36 16.70 9.71
CA CYS A 131 16.78 16.78 9.37
C CYS A 131 17.14 18.02 8.53
N PHE A 132 16.18 18.60 7.81
CA PHE A 132 16.42 19.73 6.90
C PHE A 132 15.90 21.08 7.41
N THR A 133 15.31 21.15 8.61
CA THR A 133 14.72 22.38 9.17
C THR A 133 15.72 23.24 9.95
N SER A 134 16.97 22.79 10.17
CA SER A 134 17.98 23.60 10.81
C SER A 134 18.45 24.76 9.90
N SER A 135 18.97 25.83 10.49
CA SER A 135 19.56 27.00 9.80
C SER A 135 20.71 26.65 8.83
N HIS A 136 21.17 25.42 8.87
CA HIS A 136 22.23 24.87 7.99
C HIS A 136 21.71 23.80 7.04
N ARG A 137 20.58 24.06 6.39
CA ARG A 137 19.85 23.12 5.53
C ARG A 137 20.71 22.35 4.54
N GLU A 138 21.64 23.01 3.86
CA GLU A 138 22.53 22.33 2.90
C GLU A 138 23.53 21.38 3.57
N LYS A 139 24.16 21.81 4.66
CA LYS A 139 25.10 20.97 5.42
C LYS A 139 24.41 19.75 6.04
N SER A 140 23.26 19.98 6.66
CA SER A 140 22.47 18.90 7.29
C SER A 140 21.97 17.90 6.24
N GLY A 141 21.53 18.38 5.05
CA GLY A 141 21.11 17.53 3.96
C GLY A 141 22.22 16.68 3.39
N ASN A 142 23.41 17.23 3.26
CA ASN A 142 24.59 16.51 2.78
C ASN A 142 25.06 15.47 3.80
N ILE A 143 25.07 15.80 5.09
CA ILE A 143 25.40 14.87 6.16
C ILE A 143 24.40 13.72 6.21
N TYR A 144 23.10 14.01 6.14
CA TYR A 144 22.06 12.99 6.09
C TYR A 144 22.24 12.03 4.90
N ARG A 145 22.43 12.60 3.69
CA ARG A 145 22.65 11.79 2.48
C ARG A 145 23.92 10.95 2.57
N ALA A 146 25.02 11.52 3.08
CA ALA A 146 26.27 10.80 3.24
C ALA A 146 26.12 9.62 4.23
N ARG A 147 25.46 9.83 5.35
CA ARG A 147 25.19 8.77 6.33
C ARG A 147 24.26 7.68 5.79
N ILE A 148 23.18 8.05 5.10
CA ILE A 148 22.29 7.08 4.47
C ILE A 148 23.00 6.31 3.36
N LYS A 149 23.84 6.98 2.57
CA LYS A 149 24.67 6.33 1.54
C LYS A 149 25.68 5.36 2.15
N ALA A 150 26.29 5.74 3.28
CA ALA A 150 27.21 4.86 3.99
C ALA A 150 26.55 3.61 4.61
N LEU A 151 25.22 3.68 4.83
CA LEU A 151 24.40 2.54 5.31
C LEU A 151 23.76 1.76 4.14
N THR A 152 24.00 2.16 2.89
CA THR A 152 23.50 1.44 1.72
C THR A 152 24.30 0.15 1.58
N LEU A 153 23.60 -0.96 1.68
CA LEU A 153 24.16 -2.29 1.53
C LEU A 153 24.52 -2.56 0.07
N THR A 154 25.56 -3.32 -0.15
CA THR A 154 25.80 -3.97 -1.44
C THR A 154 24.69 -5.01 -1.70
N LEU A 155 24.57 -5.49 -2.92
CA LEU A 155 23.58 -6.52 -3.24
C LEU A 155 23.81 -7.80 -2.42
N ASP A 156 25.07 -8.22 -2.31
CA ASP A 156 25.46 -9.41 -1.56
C ASP A 156 25.17 -9.29 -0.06
N GLU A 157 25.47 -8.13 0.53
CA GLU A 157 25.11 -7.83 1.94
C GLU A 157 23.59 -7.79 2.14
N TYR A 158 22.85 -7.23 1.17
CA TYR A 158 21.39 -7.20 1.24
C TYR A 158 20.80 -8.61 1.18
N ASP A 159 21.27 -9.45 0.25
CA ASP A 159 20.78 -10.83 0.10
C ASP A 159 21.13 -11.66 1.33
N LEU A 160 22.34 -11.55 1.86
CA LEU A 160 22.75 -12.21 3.10
C LEU A 160 21.88 -11.80 4.29
N LEU A 161 21.65 -10.50 4.46
CA LEU A 161 20.81 -9.98 5.54
C LEU A 161 19.34 -10.33 5.35
N LYS A 162 18.85 -10.38 4.11
CA LYS A 162 17.50 -10.81 3.79
C LYS A 162 17.26 -12.27 4.17
N ASP A 163 18.21 -13.14 3.90
CA ASP A 163 18.14 -14.55 4.28
C ASP A 163 18.23 -14.75 5.80
N ALA A 164 19.04 -13.93 6.47
CA ALA A 164 19.12 -13.90 7.94
C ALA A 164 17.86 -13.31 8.60
N PHE A 165 17.11 -12.45 7.88
CA PHE A 165 15.93 -11.75 8.38
C PHE A 165 14.62 -12.54 8.13
N ALA A 166 14.68 -13.85 8.05
CA ALA A 166 13.52 -14.74 7.88
C ALA A 166 12.54 -14.74 9.09
N GLY A 167 12.55 -13.68 9.91
CA GLY A 167 11.81 -13.61 11.15
C GLY A 167 12.47 -14.42 12.26
N GLY A 168 12.00 -14.31 13.50
CA GLY A 168 12.49 -15.18 14.56
C GLY A 168 12.39 -16.64 14.11
N PHE A 169 13.51 -17.35 14.14
CA PHE A 169 13.57 -18.76 13.76
C PHE A 169 12.67 -19.55 14.73
N VAL A 170 11.44 -19.80 14.31
CA VAL A 170 10.51 -20.63 15.06
C VAL A 170 10.79 -22.09 14.67
N HIS A 171 11.61 -22.73 15.44
CA HIS A 171 11.85 -24.16 15.32
C HIS A 171 10.92 -24.89 16.29
N CYS A 172 9.92 -25.58 15.76
CA CYS A 172 9.17 -26.57 16.54
C CYS A 172 10.11 -27.72 16.88
N ASN A 173 10.46 -27.85 18.16
CA ASN A 173 11.23 -28.99 18.61
C ASN A 173 10.42 -30.29 18.36
N PRO A 174 10.84 -31.17 17.45
CA PRO A 174 10.07 -32.36 17.08
C PRO A 174 9.86 -33.33 18.23
N PHE A 175 10.66 -33.22 19.31
CA PHE A 175 10.49 -34.05 20.51
C PHE A 175 9.31 -33.63 21.39
N TYR A 176 8.74 -32.42 21.16
CA TYR A 176 7.60 -31.93 21.92
C TYR A 176 6.34 -31.68 21.08
N THR A 177 6.42 -31.80 19.75
CA THR A 177 5.26 -31.85 18.87
C THR A 177 4.64 -33.25 18.98
N ASN A 178 3.46 -33.35 19.58
CA ASN A 178 2.65 -34.58 19.81
C ASN A 178 2.79 -35.22 21.19
N LYS A 179 3.13 -34.49 22.23
CA LYS A 179 2.84 -34.94 23.61
C LYS A 179 1.54 -34.25 24.05
N ASN A 180 0.40 -34.97 23.87
CA ASN A 180 -0.80 -34.79 24.65
C ASN A 180 -0.55 -35.30 26.05
#